data_9e14312eaa6af7383a86eff223f90c6b
#
_entry.id   9e14312eaa6af7383a86eff223f90c6b
#
_cell.length_a   1.000
_cell.length_b   1.000
_cell.length_c   1.000
_cell.angle_alpha   90.00
_cell.angle_beta   90.00
_cell.angle_gamma   90.00
#
_symmetry.space_group_name_H-M   'P 1'
#
loop_
_entity.id
_entity.type
_entity.pdbx_description
1 polymer ?
#
loop_
_entity_poly.entity_id
_entity_poly.type
_entity_poly.pdbx_seq_one_letter_code
_entity_poly.pdbx_strand_id
1 'polypeptide(L)' 'MKTVYVIQGRSTGCNGGIIHLADSAYFDEKEAHDRCNEMNRSVKNDPNYLAYVVGPIPLN' A
#
# COMPACT_ATOMS: atom_id res chain seq x y z
N MET A 1 11.31 -10.27 18.11
CA MET A 1 10.71 -10.61 16.80
C MET A 1 10.41 -9.32 16.05
N LYS A 2 10.84 -9.25 14.81
CA LYS A 2 10.62 -8.06 14.00
C LYS A 2 9.43 -8.24 13.08
N THR A 3 8.70 -7.17 12.87
CA THR A 3 7.59 -7.17 11.93
C THR A 3 7.78 -6.04 10.93
N VAL A 4 7.17 -6.19 9.77
CA VAL A 4 7.23 -5.19 8.72
C VAL A 4 5.82 -4.91 8.22
N TYR A 5 5.61 -3.66 7.81
CA TYR A 5 4.35 -3.21 7.22
C TYR A 5 4.64 -2.84 5.77
N VAL A 6 3.96 -3.49 4.85
CA VAL A 6 4.18 -3.29 3.41
C VAL A 6 3.02 -2.48 2.85
N ILE A 7 3.36 -1.45 2.07
CA ILE A 7 2.35 -0.66 1.39
C ILE A 7 2.20 -1.20 -0.01
N GLN A 8 0.97 -1.57 -0.35
CA GLN A 8 0.64 -2.06 -1.68
C GLN A 8 -0.40 -1.17 -2.31
N GLY A 9 -0.32 -1.02 -3.62
CA GLY A 9 -1.33 -0.33 -4.38
C GLY A 9 -2.12 -1.34 -5.20
N ARG A 10 -3.43 -1.13 -5.27
CA ARG A 10 -4.31 -1.91 -6.11
C ARG A 10 -4.91 -1.00 -7.16
N SER A 11 -4.80 -1.41 -8.42
CA SER A 11 -5.38 -0.65 -9.52
C SER A 11 -6.15 -1.59 -10.42
N THR A 12 -7.33 -1.14 -10.87
CA THR A 12 -8.08 -1.88 -11.88
C THR A 12 -7.77 -1.29 -13.24
N GLY A 13 -7.25 -2.14 -14.13
CA GLY A 13 -6.90 -1.70 -15.47
C GLY A 13 -8.13 -1.59 -16.38
N CYS A 14 -7.88 -1.12 -17.60
CA CYS A 14 -8.94 -0.91 -18.58
C CYS A 14 -9.65 -2.20 -18.96
N ASN A 15 -9.01 -3.35 -18.75
CA ASN A 15 -9.56 -4.66 -19.10
C ASN A 15 -10.24 -5.34 -17.91
N GLY A 16 -10.44 -4.62 -16.82
CA GLY A 16 -11.08 -5.19 -15.65
C GLY A 16 -10.16 -6.02 -14.78
N GLY A 17 -8.89 -6.10 -15.12
CA GLY A 17 -7.91 -6.83 -14.32
C GLY A 17 -7.51 -6.03 -13.09
N ILE A 18 -7.15 -6.74 -12.03
CA ILE A 18 -6.67 -6.12 -10.80
C ILE A 18 -5.15 -6.29 -10.74
N ILE A 19 -4.44 -5.19 -10.60
CA ILE A 19 -2.98 -5.19 -10.49
C ILE A 19 -2.61 -4.80 -9.08
N HIS A 20 -1.79 -5.63 -8.43
CA HIS A 20 -1.26 -5.35 -7.10
C HIS A 20 0.21 -4.98 -7.23
N LEU A 21 0.56 -3.80 -6.73
CA LEU A 21 1.92 -3.29 -6.81
C LEU A 21 2.42 -2.99 -5.41
N ALA A 22 3.57 -3.56 -5.07
CA ALA A 22 4.22 -3.23 -3.82
C ALA A 22 5.00 -1.93 -4.00
N ASP A 23 4.86 -1.00 -3.06
CA ASP A 23 5.56 0.27 -3.13
C ASP A 23 6.78 0.26 -2.20
N SER A 24 6.54 0.05 -0.91
CA SER A 24 7.59 0.17 0.08
C SER A 24 7.25 -0.62 1.32
N ALA A 25 8.25 -0.80 2.19
CA ALA A 25 8.06 -1.51 3.44
C ALA A 25 8.63 -0.67 4.58
N TYR A 26 7.99 -0.74 5.73
CA TYR A 26 8.38 0.03 6.90
C TYR A 26 8.35 -0.86 8.14
N PHE A 27 9.25 -0.58 9.08
CA PHE A 27 9.21 -1.26 10.37
C PHE A 27 8.25 -0.59 11.33
N ASP A 28 7.91 0.68 11.10
CA ASP A 28 7.02 1.46 11.97
C ASP A 28 5.63 1.56 11.33
N GLU A 29 4.62 1.12 12.07
CA GLU A 29 3.24 1.16 11.60
C GLU A 29 2.79 2.58 11.25
N LYS A 30 3.18 3.55 12.08
CA LYS A 30 2.78 4.93 11.84
C LYS A 30 3.35 5.47 10.54
N GLU A 31 4.63 5.17 10.28
CA GLU A 31 5.26 5.58 9.02
C GLU A 31 4.57 4.95 7.83
N ALA A 32 4.20 3.68 7.95
CA ALA A 32 3.50 2.99 6.87
C ALA A 32 2.16 3.65 6.58
N HIS A 33 1.39 3.95 7.63
CA HIS A 33 0.08 4.59 7.44
C HIS A 33 0.21 6.00 6.89
N ASP A 34 1.22 6.76 7.34
CA ASP A 34 1.45 8.11 6.83
C ASP A 34 1.77 8.06 5.33
N ARG A 35 2.61 7.14 4.92
CA ARG A 35 2.96 6.99 3.51
C ARG A 35 1.75 6.55 2.68
N CYS A 36 0.96 5.63 3.24
CA CYS A 36 -0.25 5.15 2.57
C CYS A 36 -1.23 6.30 2.34
N ASN A 37 -1.43 7.14 3.36
CA ASN A 37 -2.32 8.30 3.24
C ASN A 37 -1.81 9.28 2.21
N GLU A 38 -0.50 9.49 2.16
CA GLU A 38 0.12 10.36 1.18
C GLU A 38 -0.11 9.86 -0.24
N MET A 39 0.05 8.56 -0.45
CA MET A 39 -0.17 7.96 -1.76
C MET A 39 -1.63 8.10 -2.20
N ASN A 40 -2.56 7.83 -1.29
CA ASN A 40 -3.98 7.96 -1.61
C ASN A 40 -4.36 9.40 -1.91
N ARG A 41 -3.70 10.35 -1.26
CA ARG A 41 -3.95 11.76 -1.48
C ARG A 41 -3.46 12.20 -2.86
N SER A 42 -2.31 11.68 -3.31
CA SER A 42 -1.75 12.08 -4.59
C SER A 42 -2.50 11.46 -5.77
N VAL A 43 -3.23 10.36 -5.56
CA VAL A 43 -3.98 9.70 -6.65
C VAL A 43 -5.49 9.81 -6.46
N LYS A 44 -5.95 10.81 -5.74
CA LYS A 44 -7.37 10.95 -5.43
C LYS A 44 -8.25 11.13 -6.66
N ASN A 45 -7.67 11.47 -7.79
CA ASN A 45 -8.42 11.60 -9.03
C ASN A 45 -8.53 10.30 -9.81
N ASP A 46 -7.94 9.22 -9.29
CA ASP A 46 -8.02 7.92 -9.91
C ASP A 46 -8.89 7.01 -9.02
N PRO A 47 -10.17 6.84 -9.36
CA PRO A 47 -11.08 6.04 -8.53
C PRO A 47 -10.74 4.55 -8.54
N ASN A 48 -9.87 4.12 -9.45
CA ASN A 48 -9.51 2.71 -9.58
C ASN A 48 -8.26 2.35 -8.78
N TYR A 49 -7.64 3.33 -8.12
CA TYR A 49 -6.42 3.10 -7.36
C TYR A 49 -6.70 3.21 -5.87
N LEU A 50 -6.13 2.27 -5.13
CA LEU A 50 -6.21 2.29 -3.66
C LEU A 50 -4.90 1.77 -3.08
N ALA A 51 -4.27 2.58 -2.24
CA ALA A 51 -3.11 2.15 -1.47
C ALA A 51 -3.57 1.65 -0.10
N TYR A 52 -2.95 0.59 0.38
CA TYR A 52 -3.31 0.03 1.68
C TYR A 52 -2.08 -0.59 2.33
N VAL A 53 -2.16 -0.74 3.65
CA VAL A 53 -1.08 -1.32 4.45
C VAL A 53 -1.37 -2.78 4.69
N VAL A 54 -0.38 -3.63 4.43
CA VAL A 54 -0.46 -5.06 4.71
C VAL A 54 0.51 -5.36 5.85
N GLY A 55 0.01 -5.93 6.92
CA GLY A 55 0.85 -6.29 8.06
C GLY A 55 0.08 -6.22 9.36
N PRO A 56 0.74 -6.52 10.46
CA PRO A 56 2.17 -6.82 10.59
C PRO A 56 2.55 -8.17 9.98
N ILE A 57 3.68 -8.18 9.26
CA ILE A 57 4.22 -9.39 8.66
C ILE A 57 5.47 -9.76 9.46
N PRO A 58 5.51 -10.96 10.06
CA PRO A 58 6.66 -11.33 10.85
C PRO A 58 7.88 -11.63 9.97
N LEU A 59 9.03 -11.19 10.45
CA LEU A 59 10.31 -11.47 9.81
C LEU A 59 11.09 -12.44 10.67
N ASN A 60 11.65 -13.43 10.06
CA ASN A 60 12.52 -14.39 10.77
C ASN A 60 13.96 -13.94 10.73
#